data_adb92911061c4c5117c5fbcfce403150
#
_entry.id   adb92911061c4c5117c5fbcfce403150
#
_cell.length_a   1.000
_cell.length_b   1.000
_cell.length_c   1.000
_cell.angle_alpha   90.00
_cell.angle_beta   90.00
_cell.angle_gamma   90.00
#
_symmetry.space_group_name_H-M   'P 1'
#
loop_
_entity.id
_entity.type
_entity.pdbx_description
1 polymer ?
#
loop_
_entity_poly.entity_id
_entity_poly.type
_entity_poly.pdbx_seq_one_letter_code
_entity_poly.pdbx_strand_id
1 'polypeptide(L)'
;MNITKKLGLTLVAAALVTAYGCGKKEEPKQAAAPAVETVTVKIGHAGPLTGGIAHLGKDNENGARLAVEEATAKKMKIGGKVAVFELLGEDDQADPKMGPTIAQKFVDAKVAGVVGHLNSGVTIPASAVYNQA
;
A
#
# COMPACT_ATOMS: atom_id res chain seq x y z
N MET A 1 -54.70 -49.25 -15.55
CA MET A 1 -55.20 -50.66 -15.28
C MET A 1 -54.28 -51.29 -14.26
N ASN A 2 -54.80 -51.40 -13.08
CA ASN A 2 -54.54 -52.41 -12.05
C ASN A 2 -53.12 -52.63 -11.50
N ILE A 3 -52.92 -52.31 -10.29
CA ILE A 3 -53.36 -53.02 -9.02
C ILE A 3 -52.21 -53.90 -8.50
N THR A 4 -51.73 -53.63 -7.36
CA THR A 4 -51.90 -53.94 -5.95
C THR A 4 -50.72 -54.65 -5.29
N LYS A 5 -50.44 -54.17 -4.06
CA LYS A 5 -50.33 -54.96 -2.79
C LYS A 5 -49.00 -55.71 -2.58
N LYS A 6 -48.41 -55.78 -1.44
CA LYS A 6 -48.74 -55.72 0.00
C LYS A 6 -47.42 -55.68 0.77
N LEU A 7 -47.27 -54.89 1.78
CA LEU A 7 -47.38 -55.16 3.21
C LEU A 7 -46.41 -56.22 3.75
N GLY A 8 -45.52 -55.86 4.60
CA GLY A 8 -44.69 -56.71 5.44
C GLY A 8 -43.99 -55.91 6.53
N LEU A 9 -44.66 -55.79 7.65
CA LEU A 9 -44.25 -55.16 8.91
C LEU A 9 -43.34 -56.15 9.66
N THR A 10 -42.16 -55.75 10.12
CA THR A 10 -41.52 -56.25 11.34
C THR A 10 -40.61 -55.29 11.99
N LEU A 11 -40.99 -54.90 13.19
CA LEU A 11 -40.18 -54.18 14.18
C LEU A 11 -39.02 -55.07 14.66
N VAL A 12 -37.78 -54.49 14.70
CA VAL A 12 -36.82 -54.87 15.74
C VAL A 12 -36.08 -53.58 16.17
N ALA A 13 -36.37 -53.22 17.40
CA ALA A 13 -35.61 -52.16 18.11
C ALA A 13 -34.26 -52.73 18.55
N ALA A 14 -33.19 -52.08 18.20
CA ALA A 14 -31.90 -52.21 18.88
C ALA A 14 -31.27 -50.84 19.05
N ALA A 15 -31.29 -50.37 20.28
CA ALA A 15 -30.60 -49.20 20.74
C ALA A 15 -29.09 -49.45 20.69
N LEU A 16 -28.36 -48.60 19.95
CA LEU A 16 -26.91 -48.45 20.10
C LEU A 16 -26.62 -46.98 20.27
N VAL A 17 -26.32 -46.64 21.51
CA VAL A 17 -25.72 -45.39 21.94
C VAL A 17 -24.30 -45.35 21.36
N THR A 18 -24.04 -44.53 20.36
CA THR A 18 -22.69 -44.22 19.96
C THR A 18 -22.37 -42.78 20.39
N ALA A 19 -21.38 -42.69 21.25
CA ALA A 19 -20.81 -41.49 21.81
C ALA A 19 -20.49 -40.46 20.70
N TYR A 20 -21.04 -39.26 20.83
CA TYR A 20 -20.59 -38.08 20.11
C TYR A 20 -19.18 -37.69 20.58
N GLY A 21 -18.19 -38.21 19.90
CA GLY A 21 -16.85 -37.68 19.97
C GLY A 21 -16.79 -36.37 19.17
N CYS A 22 -16.76 -35.22 19.85
CA CYS A 22 -16.36 -33.94 19.27
C CYS A 22 -14.88 -34.00 18.85
N GLY A 23 -14.59 -34.56 17.69
CA GLY A 23 -13.33 -34.39 17.01
C GLY A 23 -13.32 -32.98 16.40
N LYS A 24 -12.65 -32.00 17.03
CA LYS A 24 -12.22 -30.79 16.34
C LYS A 24 -11.37 -31.23 15.14
N LYS A 25 -11.89 -31.03 13.93
CA LYS A 25 -11.06 -31.04 12.73
C LYS A 25 -10.11 -29.88 12.89
N GLU A 26 -8.84 -30.15 13.16
CA GLU A 26 -7.77 -29.20 12.95
C GLU A 26 -7.73 -28.93 11.43
N GLU A 27 -8.15 -27.74 11.03
CA GLU A 27 -7.89 -27.23 9.68
C GLU A 27 -6.37 -27.25 9.47
N PRO A 28 -5.89 -27.72 8.31
CA PRO A 28 -4.46 -27.72 8.03
C PRO A 28 -3.99 -26.26 8.09
N LYS A 29 -3.15 -25.95 9.06
CA LYS A 29 -2.49 -24.66 9.21
C LYS A 29 -1.69 -24.42 7.93
N GLN A 30 -2.28 -23.64 7.03
CA GLN A 30 -1.66 -23.26 5.76
C GLN A 30 -0.32 -22.61 6.10
N ALA A 31 0.76 -23.27 5.75
CA ALA A 31 2.11 -22.71 5.96
C ALA A 31 2.17 -21.35 5.28
N ALA A 32 2.32 -20.29 6.06
CA ALA A 32 2.47 -18.95 5.52
C ALA A 32 3.66 -18.97 4.57
N ALA A 33 3.44 -18.59 3.32
CA ALA A 33 4.53 -18.41 2.35
C ALA A 33 5.59 -17.48 2.99
N PRO A 34 6.89 -17.74 2.76
CA PRO A 34 7.93 -16.91 3.36
C PRO A 34 7.67 -15.44 3.01
N ALA A 35 7.57 -14.59 4.04
CA ALA A 35 7.34 -13.17 3.87
C ALA A 35 8.49 -12.58 3.04
N VAL A 36 8.15 -11.96 1.91
CA VAL A 36 9.14 -11.27 1.08
C VAL A 36 9.64 -10.07 1.86
N GLU A 37 10.94 -10.03 2.16
CA GLU A 37 11.52 -8.86 2.82
C GLU A 37 11.43 -7.63 1.91
N THR A 38 10.94 -6.52 2.46
CA THR A 38 10.78 -5.25 1.75
C THR A 38 11.62 -4.15 2.38
N VAL A 39 11.96 -3.14 1.57
CA VAL A 39 12.52 -1.88 2.02
C VAL A 39 11.70 -0.73 1.44
N THR A 40 11.28 0.19 2.31
CA THR A 40 10.54 1.38 1.88
C THR A 40 11.51 2.47 1.43
N VAL A 41 11.26 3.04 0.24
CA VAL A 41 11.98 4.18 -0.32
C VAL A 41 11.00 5.33 -0.45
N LYS A 42 11.17 6.36 0.36
CA LYS A 42 10.32 7.55 0.33
C LYS A 42 10.82 8.53 -0.72
N ILE A 43 9.92 9.05 -1.54
CA ILE A 43 10.14 10.11 -2.52
C ILE A 43 9.29 11.30 -2.12
N GLY A 44 9.89 12.48 -1.98
CA GLY A 44 9.17 13.73 -1.76
C GLY A 44 8.60 14.26 -3.07
N HIS A 45 7.43 14.88 -3.03
CA HIS A 45 6.90 15.72 -4.09
C HIS A 45 6.46 17.05 -3.49
N ALA A 46 6.90 18.16 -4.07
CA ALA A 46 6.46 19.50 -3.68
C ALA A 46 6.03 20.30 -4.89
N GLY A 47 4.90 20.97 -4.76
CA GLY A 47 4.33 21.83 -5.77
C GLY A 47 3.09 22.55 -5.26
N PRO A 48 2.52 23.51 -6.01
CA PRO A 48 1.32 24.22 -5.62
C PRO A 48 0.09 23.31 -5.76
N LEU A 49 -0.33 22.68 -4.67
CA LEU A 49 -1.53 21.82 -4.66
C LEU A 49 -2.80 22.61 -4.38
N THR A 50 -2.66 23.87 -3.94
CA THR A 50 -3.75 24.85 -3.75
C THR A 50 -3.45 26.17 -4.47
N GLY A 51 -4.43 27.08 -4.53
CA GLY A 51 -4.29 28.38 -5.19
C GLY A 51 -4.50 28.35 -6.70
N GLY A 52 -4.14 29.46 -7.35
CA GLY A 52 -4.49 29.72 -8.77
C GLY A 52 -3.86 28.78 -9.79
N ILE A 53 -2.72 28.18 -9.46
CA ILE A 53 -2.00 27.24 -10.33
C ILE A 53 -2.00 25.81 -9.79
N ALA A 54 -2.92 25.49 -8.88
CA ALA A 54 -3.04 24.17 -8.26
C ALA A 54 -3.19 23.03 -9.28
N HIS A 55 -3.82 23.30 -10.44
CA HIS A 55 -3.97 22.31 -11.50
C HIS A 55 -2.61 21.83 -12.04
N LEU A 56 -1.61 22.72 -12.13
CA LEU A 56 -0.26 22.35 -12.58
C LEU A 56 0.47 21.49 -11.54
N GLY A 57 0.38 21.89 -10.26
CA GLY A 57 1.00 21.13 -9.17
C GLY A 57 0.40 19.74 -9.01
N LYS A 58 -0.94 19.62 -9.12
CA LYS A 58 -1.64 18.34 -9.05
C LYS A 58 -1.31 17.43 -10.23
N ASP A 59 -1.16 17.99 -11.43
CA ASP A 59 -0.76 17.21 -12.60
C ASP A 59 0.66 16.65 -12.44
N ASN A 60 1.59 17.47 -11.94
CA ASN A 60 2.93 17.01 -11.55
C ASN A 60 2.90 15.93 -10.46
N GLU A 61 2.09 16.10 -9.42
CA GLU A 61 1.94 15.10 -8.36
C GLU A 61 1.42 13.77 -8.91
N ASN A 62 0.43 13.81 -9.80
CA ASN A 62 -0.12 12.62 -10.43
C ASN A 62 0.94 11.89 -11.27
N GLY A 63 1.76 12.64 -12.02
CA GLY A 63 2.89 12.07 -12.75
C GLY A 63 3.91 11.39 -11.86
N ALA A 64 4.29 12.04 -10.75
CA ALA A 64 5.19 11.46 -9.76
C ALA A 64 4.60 10.22 -9.09
N ARG A 65 3.30 10.24 -8.78
CA ARG A 65 2.58 9.09 -8.19
C ARG A 65 2.57 7.91 -9.13
N LEU A 66 2.24 8.12 -10.40
CA LEU A 66 2.26 7.06 -11.40
C LEU A 66 3.65 6.42 -11.51
N ALA A 67 4.71 7.23 -11.56
CA ALA A 67 6.08 6.73 -11.63
C ALA A 67 6.46 5.89 -10.40
N VAL A 68 6.04 6.31 -9.20
CA VAL A 68 6.26 5.60 -7.94
C VAL A 68 5.51 4.26 -7.91
N GLU A 69 4.27 4.24 -8.38
CA GLU A 69 3.46 3.02 -8.50
C GLU A 69 4.09 2.03 -9.50
N GLU A 70 4.49 2.50 -10.67
CA GLU A 70 5.19 1.68 -11.67
C GLU A 70 6.53 1.14 -11.16
N ALA A 71 7.30 1.96 -10.45
CA ALA A 71 8.57 1.53 -9.86
C ALA A 71 8.36 0.43 -8.82
N THR A 72 7.34 0.57 -7.97
CA THR A 72 6.96 -0.44 -6.98
C THR A 72 6.50 -1.73 -7.65
N ALA A 73 5.70 -1.63 -8.73
CA ALA A 73 5.21 -2.79 -9.48
C ALA A 73 6.35 -3.61 -10.12
N LYS A 74 7.47 -2.99 -10.45
CA LYS A 74 8.67 -3.67 -10.99
C LYS A 74 9.39 -4.55 -9.98
N LYS A 75 9.06 -4.47 -8.69
CA LYS A 75 9.66 -5.27 -7.61
C LYS A 75 11.19 -5.25 -7.62
N MET A 76 11.76 -4.09 -7.90
CA MET A 76 13.22 -3.91 -7.91
C MET A 76 13.80 -4.25 -6.53
N LYS A 77 15.04 -4.74 -6.51
CA LYS A 77 15.72 -5.08 -5.25
C LYS A 77 16.77 -4.04 -4.89
N ILE A 78 16.74 -3.62 -3.63
CA ILE A 78 17.74 -2.75 -3.02
C ILE A 78 18.28 -3.48 -1.78
N GLY A 79 19.57 -3.74 -1.72
CA GLY A 79 20.18 -4.49 -0.62
C GLY A 79 19.57 -5.89 -0.42
N GLY A 80 19.14 -6.56 -1.52
CA GLY A 80 18.51 -7.88 -1.49
C GLY A 80 17.02 -7.89 -1.16
N LYS A 81 16.44 -6.76 -0.69
CA LYS A 81 15.02 -6.60 -0.33
C LYS A 81 14.22 -6.01 -1.49
N VAL A 82 12.95 -6.35 -1.60
CA VAL A 82 12.06 -5.74 -2.60
C VAL A 82 11.77 -4.29 -2.20
N ALA A 83 12.07 -3.34 -3.10
CA ALA A 83 11.79 -1.94 -2.88
C ALA A 83 10.28 -1.65 -3.05
N VAL A 84 9.72 -0.94 -2.07
CA VAL A 84 8.39 -0.34 -2.09
C VAL A 84 8.58 1.16 -2.04
N PHE A 85 8.16 1.86 -3.10
CA PHE A 85 8.30 3.30 -3.17
C PHE A 85 7.04 3.98 -2.64
N GLU A 86 7.21 5.03 -1.84
CA GLU A 86 6.14 5.84 -1.27
C GLU A 86 6.32 7.30 -1.68
N LEU A 87 5.24 7.96 -2.11
CA LEU A 87 5.24 9.38 -2.43
C LEU A 87 4.71 10.18 -1.23
N LEU A 88 5.50 11.13 -0.76
CA LEU A 88 5.12 12.14 0.23
C LEU A 88 4.88 13.47 -0.49
N GLY A 89 3.62 13.90 -0.60
CA GLY A 89 3.22 15.15 -1.24
C GLY A 89 3.14 16.30 -0.25
N GLU A 90 3.67 17.47 -0.61
CA GLU A 90 3.57 18.73 0.16
C GLU A 90 3.14 19.86 -0.75
N ASP A 91 2.23 20.69 -0.24
CA ASP A 91 1.74 21.90 -0.92
C ASP A 91 2.64 23.09 -0.60
N ASP A 92 3.35 23.59 -1.58
CA ASP A 92 4.20 24.80 -1.44
C ASP A 92 3.49 26.10 -1.82
N GLN A 93 2.24 26.02 -2.27
CA GLN A 93 1.37 27.15 -2.64
C GLN A 93 2.03 28.11 -3.65
N ALA A 94 3.09 27.71 -4.32
CA ALA A 94 3.98 28.55 -5.12
C ALA A 94 4.61 29.72 -4.30
N ASP A 95 4.67 29.62 -2.98
CA ASP A 95 5.26 30.63 -2.10
C ASP A 95 6.73 30.28 -1.79
N PRO A 96 7.70 31.15 -2.17
CA PRO A 96 9.12 30.96 -1.86
C PRO A 96 9.43 30.73 -0.39
N LYS A 97 8.59 31.27 0.52
CA LYS A 97 8.77 31.11 1.98
C LYS A 97 8.47 29.69 2.45
N MET A 98 7.63 28.96 1.72
CA MET A 98 7.32 27.57 2.05
C MET A 98 8.45 26.60 1.69
N GLY A 99 9.26 26.95 0.69
CA GLY A 99 10.32 26.08 0.17
C GLY A 99 11.24 25.50 1.25
N PRO A 100 11.92 26.31 2.06
CA PRO A 100 12.81 25.80 3.12
C PRO A 100 12.09 24.94 4.17
N THR A 101 10.86 25.31 4.54
CA THR A 101 10.08 24.57 5.52
C THR A 101 9.72 23.16 5.00
N ILE A 102 9.30 23.08 3.74
CA ILE A 102 8.97 21.79 3.11
C ILE A 102 10.24 20.96 2.88
N ALA A 103 11.32 21.61 2.45
CA ALA A 103 12.60 20.93 2.32
C ALA A 103 13.06 20.29 3.64
N GLN A 104 12.92 21.01 4.77
CA GLN A 104 13.25 20.46 6.07
C GLN A 104 12.36 19.27 6.45
N LYS A 105 11.04 19.32 6.16
CA LYS A 105 10.15 18.17 6.37
C LYS A 105 10.62 16.93 5.61
N PHE A 106 11.05 17.08 4.37
CA PHE A 106 11.55 15.97 3.57
C PHE A 106 12.87 15.41 4.11
N VAL A 107 13.77 16.27 4.56
CA VAL A 107 15.01 15.85 5.24
C VAL A 107 14.68 15.06 6.50
N ASP A 108 13.79 15.57 7.34
CA ASP A 108 13.37 14.90 8.59
C ASP A 108 12.67 13.55 8.31
N ALA A 109 11.88 13.48 7.23
CA ALA A 109 11.25 12.25 6.77
C ALA A 109 12.20 11.26 6.11
N LYS A 110 13.45 11.67 5.86
CA LYS A 110 14.52 10.88 5.20
C LYS A 110 14.07 10.39 3.83
N VAL A 111 13.55 11.30 2.99
CA VAL A 111 13.27 10.95 1.60
C VAL A 111 14.57 10.70 0.84
N ALA A 112 14.55 9.75 -0.07
CA ALA A 112 15.70 9.41 -0.90
C ALA A 112 15.92 10.40 -2.06
N GLY A 113 14.89 11.18 -2.39
CA GLY A 113 14.94 12.21 -3.44
C GLY A 113 13.64 13.00 -3.48
N VAL A 114 13.66 14.12 -4.20
CA VAL A 114 12.51 15.02 -4.34
C VAL A 114 12.20 15.28 -5.81
N VAL A 115 10.93 15.18 -6.18
CA VAL A 115 10.36 15.62 -7.45
C VAL A 115 9.67 16.98 -7.23
N GLY A 116 10.20 18.03 -7.78
CA GLY A 116 9.73 19.40 -7.54
C GLY A 116 10.91 20.29 -7.08
N HIS A 117 10.69 21.47 -6.58
CA HIS A 117 9.40 22.20 -6.58
C HIS A 117 9.03 22.63 -8.01
N LEU A 118 7.74 22.78 -8.32
CA LEU A 118 7.32 23.21 -9.66
C LEU A 118 7.88 24.60 -10.02
N ASN A 119 7.84 25.53 -9.08
CA ASN A 119 8.25 26.93 -9.29
C ASN A 119 9.70 27.14 -8.89
N SER A 120 10.52 27.71 -9.80
CA SER A 120 11.92 28.02 -9.53
C SER A 120 12.11 28.93 -8.30
N GLY A 121 11.19 29.90 -8.10
CA GLY A 121 11.21 30.78 -6.93
C GLY A 121 11.09 30.02 -5.60
N VAL A 122 10.48 28.86 -5.58
CA VAL A 122 10.39 27.97 -4.40
C VAL A 122 11.57 27.01 -4.36
N THR A 123 12.00 26.48 -5.50
CA THR A 123 13.13 25.55 -5.60
C THR A 123 14.44 26.17 -5.10
N ILE A 124 14.71 27.42 -5.47
CA ILE A 124 15.98 28.10 -5.14
C ILE A 124 16.21 28.15 -3.63
N PRO A 125 15.29 28.70 -2.79
CA PRO A 125 15.49 28.70 -1.35
C PRO A 125 15.42 27.29 -0.72
N ALA A 126 14.63 26.37 -1.27
CA ALA A 126 14.56 24.97 -0.80
C ALA A 126 15.89 24.22 -1.03
N SER A 127 16.56 24.47 -2.15
CA SER A 127 17.80 23.76 -2.51
C SER A 127 18.93 23.97 -1.50
N ALA A 128 18.97 25.11 -0.81
CA ALA A 128 19.94 25.36 0.25
C ALA A 128 19.80 24.37 1.42
N VAL A 129 18.57 23.95 1.74
CA VAL A 129 18.29 22.96 2.79
C VAL A 129 18.67 21.58 2.30
N TYR A 130 18.25 21.19 1.09
CA TYR A 130 18.60 19.89 0.52
C TYR A 130 20.10 19.66 0.38
N ASN A 131 20.85 20.70 0.07
CA ASN A 131 22.32 20.63 -0.10
C ASN A 131 23.08 20.39 1.21
N GLN A 132 22.44 20.54 2.36
CA GLN A 132 23.04 20.34 3.68
C GLN A 132 22.69 18.97 4.31
N ALA A 133 21.80 18.21 3.66
CA ALA A 133 21.31 16.90 4.11
C ALA A 133 21.95 15.75 3.32
#